data_af41ef3eae1cdda77a492d5f96ab7f05
#
_entry.id   af41ef3eae1cdda77a492d5f96ab7f05
#
_cell.length_a   1.000
_cell.length_b   1.000
_cell.length_c   1.000
_cell.angle_alpha   90.00
_cell.angle_beta   90.00
_cell.angle_gamma   90.00
#
_symmetry.space_group_name_H-M   'P 1'
#
loop_
_entity.id
_entity.type
_entity.pdbx_description
1 polymer ?
#
loop_
_entity_poly.entity_id
_entity_poly.type
_entity_poly.pdbx_seq_one_letter_code
_entity_poly.pdbx_strand_id
1 'polypeptide(L)'
;MARKDIVEHEPSYLMHQMPYSETSQIVRIFSQNYGRVDLIAKGSKRPKSKFRSFLQPFLPLQLSWSGKSQLKTLRQAEIHGQYLARIQGKHLLSAYYLNELILSFLRMEDPYQHLFALYASALHGFSESNPIEPILRQFEILMLAEIGYAINFETEALSQKPIEADLDYVFIAEQGFVAKRNHNSSPFVVKGQVIQAINQGNFADQETLVCAKKILRWSIQYHLDGKELKSKKVFKAIERQDGSK
;
A
#
# COMPACT_ATOMS: atom_id res chain seq x y z
N MET A 1 -31.70 -25.17 -6.20
CA MET A 1 -30.21 -25.14 -6.20
C MET A 1 -29.79 -23.74 -5.83
N ALA A 2 -29.14 -23.54 -4.68
CA ALA A 2 -28.62 -22.23 -4.28
C ALA A 2 -27.52 -21.80 -5.28
N ARG A 3 -27.68 -20.62 -5.91
CA ARG A 3 -26.64 -20.02 -6.77
C ARG A 3 -25.34 -19.96 -5.94
N LYS A 4 -24.32 -20.71 -6.34
CA LYS A 4 -22.95 -20.47 -5.86
C LYS A 4 -22.60 -19.06 -6.28
N ASP A 5 -22.23 -18.21 -5.33
CA ASP A 5 -21.68 -16.91 -5.67
C ASP A 5 -20.39 -17.16 -6.46
N ILE A 6 -20.47 -16.88 -7.76
CA ILE A 6 -19.38 -17.04 -8.71
C ILE A 6 -19.01 -15.64 -9.15
N VAL A 7 -17.75 -15.31 -9.03
CA VAL A 7 -17.13 -14.10 -9.57
C VAL A 7 -16.27 -14.55 -10.75
N GLU A 8 -16.40 -13.87 -11.88
CA GLU A 8 -15.70 -14.20 -13.11
C GLU A 8 -14.90 -13.01 -13.61
N HIS A 9 -13.68 -13.28 -14.10
CA HIS A 9 -12.79 -12.31 -14.77
C HIS A 9 -12.55 -11.02 -13.98
N GLU A 10 -12.39 -11.12 -12.65
CA GLU A 10 -12.19 -9.98 -11.77
C GLU A 10 -10.73 -9.51 -11.81
N PRO A 11 -10.47 -8.22 -12.13
CA PRO A 11 -9.13 -7.63 -12.07
C PRO A 11 -8.56 -7.71 -10.66
N SER A 12 -7.36 -8.27 -10.54
CA SER A 12 -6.79 -8.62 -9.22
C SER A 12 -5.26 -8.64 -9.25
N TYR A 13 -4.66 -8.43 -8.08
CA TYR A 13 -3.24 -8.66 -7.82
C TYR A 13 -3.04 -9.63 -6.68
N LEU A 14 -2.01 -10.49 -6.79
CA LEU A 14 -1.58 -11.37 -5.71
C LEU A 14 -0.77 -10.57 -4.67
N MET A 15 -1.28 -10.49 -3.44
CA MET A 15 -0.61 -9.82 -2.33
C MET A 15 0.31 -10.75 -1.55
N HIS A 16 -0.16 -11.96 -1.27
CA HIS A 16 0.57 -12.95 -0.47
C HIS A 16 0.10 -14.36 -0.78
N GLN A 17 0.99 -15.34 -0.57
CA GLN A 17 0.64 -16.75 -0.67
C GLN A 17 1.26 -17.56 0.47
N MET A 18 0.55 -18.57 0.95
CA MET A 18 1.03 -19.47 2.00
C MET A 18 0.63 -20.91 1.72
N PRO A 19 1.44 -21.90 2.10
CA PRO A 19 1.06 -23.32 2.04
C PRO A 19 -0.22 -23.59 2.83
N TYR A 20 -1.11 -24.43 2.29
CA TYR A 20 -2.34 -24.86 2.98
C TYR A 20 -2.39 -26.38 3.16
N SER A 21 -2.02 -27.12 2.12
CA SER A 21 -1.88 -28.58 2.16
C SER A 21 -0.67 -29.00 1.30
N GLU A 22 -0.47 -30.31 1.15
CA GLU A 22 0.61 -30.81 0.28
C GLU A 22 0.57 -30.22 -1.12
N THR A 23 -0.60 -30.08 -1.72
CA THR A 23 -0.77 -29.65 -3.11
C THR A 23 -1.43 -28.29 -3.28
N SER A 24 -1.96 -27.69 -2.21
CA SER A 24 -2.75 -26.45 -2.27
C SER A 24 -2.09 -25.32 -1.50
N GLN A 25 -2.46 -24.09 -1.83
CA GLN A 25 -2.06 -22.89 -1.10
C GLN A 25 -3.23 -21.91 -0.95
N ILE A 26 -3.19 -21.12 0.11
CA ILE A 26 -4.05 -19.95 0.25
C ILE A 26 -3.33 -18.79 -0.41
N VAL A 27 -4.06 -18.06 -1.25
CA VAL A 27 -3.61 -16.82 -1.89
C VAL A 27 -4.48 -15.68 -1.41
N ARG A 28 -3.84 -14.60 -0.97
CA ARG A 28 -4.49 -13.35 -0.61
C ARG A 28 -4.37 -12.42 -1.78
N ILE A 29 -5.50 -11.92 -2.25
CA ILE A 29 -5.56 -11.04 -3.39
C ILE A 29 -6.12 -9.67 -3.00
N PHE A 30 -5.79 -8.67 -3.78
CA PHE A 30 -6.47 -7.38 -3.83
C PHE A 30 -7.15 -7.27 -5.18
N SER A 31 -8.47 -7.17 -5.19
CA SER A 31 -9.31 -7.09 -6.37
C SER A 31 -9.99 -5.74 -6.48
N GLN A 32 -10.31 -5.35 -7.69
CA GLN A 32 -10.86 -4.02 -7.98
C GLN A 32 -12.25 -3.83 -7.35
N ASN A 33 -13.14 -4.82 -7.50
CA ASN A 33 -14.55 -4.69 -7.13
C ASN A 33 -14.92 -5.43 -5.83
N TYR A 34 -14.03 -6.25 -5.27
CA TYR A 34 -14.29 -7.04 -4.06
C TYR A 34 -13.25 -6.80 -2.96
N GLY A 35 -12.31 -5.85 -3.14
CA GLY A 35 -11.28 -5.56 -2.15
C GLY A 35 -10.36 -6.74 -1.87
N ARG A 36 -10.01 -6.97 -0.61
CA ARG A 36 -9.18 -8.11 -0.19
C ARG A 36 -10.01 -9.38 -0.13
N VAL A 37 -9.54 -10.44 -0.80
CA VAL A 37 -10.18 -11.75 -0.78
C VAL A 37 -9.14 -12.85 -0.55
N ASP A 38 -9.48 -13.83 0.29
CA ASP A 38 -8.65 -15.01 0.49
C ASP A 38 -9.21 -16.19 -0.33
N LEU A 39 -8.35 -16.79 -1.17
CA LEU A 39 -8.73 -17.87 -2.08
C LEU A 39 -7.88 -19.11 -1.79
N ILE A 40 -8.52 -20.30 -1.78
CA ILE A 40 -7.79 -21.55 -1.86
C ILE A 40 -7.53 -21.92 -3.32
N ALA A 41 -6.25 -22.01 -3.69
CA ALA A 41 -5.79 -22.46 -4.99
C ALA A 41 -5.48 -23.97 -4.93
N LYS A 42 -6.50 -24.80 -5.18
CA LYS A 42 -6.38 -26.27 -5.11
C LYS A 42 -5.43 -26.79 -6.17
N GLY A 43 -4.47 -27.63 -5.78
CA GLY A 43 -3.51 -28.23 -6.68
C GLY A 43 -2.47 -27.27 -7.25
N SER A 44 -2.38 -26.03 -6.76
CA SER A 44 -1.47 -24.98 -7.28
C SER A 44 0.02 -25.31 -7.11
N LYS A 45 0.37 -26.16 -6.14
CA LYS A 45 1.75 -26.62 -5.89
C LYS A 45 2.18 -27.80 -6.77
N ARG A 46 1.26 -28.43 -7.50
CA ARG A 46 1.60 -29.56 -8.37
C ARG A 46 2.48 -29.09 -9.53
N PRO A 47 3.46 -29.89 -10.00
CA PRO A 47 4.37 -29.50 -11.09
C PRO A 47 3.66 -29.07 -12.36
N LYS A 48 2.53 -29.72 -12.71
CA LYS A 48 1.69 -29.41 -13.88
C LYS A 48 0.49 -28.53 -13.55
N SER A 49 0.56 -27.72 -12.50
CA SER A 49 -0.54 -26.83 -12.11
C SER A 49 -0.71 -25.70 -13.12
N LYS A 50 -1.95 -25.51 -13.58
CA LYS A 50 -2.35 -24.39 -14.43
C LYS A 50 -2.18 -23.01 -13.74
N PHE A 51 -2.08 -22.99 -12.42
CA PHE A 51 -1.94 -21.75 -11.65
C PHE A 51 -0.50 -21.30 -11.45
N ARG A 52 0.49 -22.19 -11.68
CA ARG A 52 1.89 -21.93 -11.31
C ARG A 52 2.49 -20.72 -12.00
N SER A 53 2.14 -20.49 -13.27
CA SER A 53 2.65 -19.36 -14.07
C SER A 53 1.96 -18.03 -13.72
N PHE A 54 0.76 -18.06 -13.16
CA PHE A 54 -0.05 -16.87 -12.90
C PHE A 54 0.05 -16.37 -11.45
N LEU A 55 0.14 -17.28 -10.46
CA LEU A 55 0.19 -16.90 -9.04
C LEU A 55 1.56 -16.35 -8.66
N GLN A 56 1.93 -15.24 -9.27
CA GLN A 56 3.15 -14.49 -8.99
C GLN A 56 2.78 -13.06 -8.52
N PRO A 57 3.50 -12.49 -7.53
CA PRO A 57 3.27 -11.12 -7.09
C PRO A 57 3.45 -10.12 -8.26
N PHE A 58 2.70 -9.03 -8.18
CA PHE A 58 2.80 -7.87 -9.07
C PHE A 58 2.37 -8.11 -10.53
N LEU A 59 1.88 -9.30 -10.87
CA LEU A 59 1.25 -9.53 -12.17
C LEU A 59 -0.20 -9.01 -12.12
N PRO A 60 -0.63 -8.25 -13.15
CA PRO A 60 -2.04 -7.95 -13.33
C PRO A 60 -2.77 -9.23 -13.76
N LEU A 61 -3.76 -9.64 -12.99
CA LEU A 61 -4.49 -10.89 -13.18
C LEU A 61 -5.98 -10.63 -13.39
N GLN A 62 -6.62 -11.49 -14.19
CA GLN A 62 -8.05 -11.75 -14.11
C GLN A 62 -8.27 -13.06 -13.38
N LEU A 63 -8.99 -13.00 -12.26
CA LEU A 63 -9.26 -14.15 -11.43
C LEU A 63 -10.76 -14.47 -11.42
N SER A 64 -11.09 -15.77 -11.43
CA SER A 64 -12.45 -16.23 -11.19
C SER A 64 -12.47 -17.15 -9.97
N TRP A 65 -13.45 -16.96 -9.10
CA TRP A 65 -13.60 -17.78 -7.88
C TRP A 65 -15.04 -18.08 -7.54
N SER A 66 -15.26 -18.99 -6.60
CA SER A 66 -16.60 -19.32 -6.11
C SER A 66 -16.57 -19.67 -4.63
N GLY A 67 -17.69 -19.43 -3.97
CA GLY A 67 -17.92 -19.79 -2.56
C GLY A 67 -18.54 -18.65 -1.78
N LYS A 68 -19.26 -19.01 -0.69
CA LYS A 68 -19.93 -18.06 0.22
C LYS A 68 -19.13 -17.81 1.50
N SER A 69 -18.19 -18.72 1.83
CA SER A 69 -17.35 -18.59 3.01
C SER A 69 -16.29 -17.52 2.82
N GLN A 70 -15.68 -17.07 3.90
CA GLN A 70 -14.53 -16.15 3.87
C GLN A 70 -13.39 -16.68 2.98
N LEU A 71 -13.07 -17.97 3.06
CA LEU A 71 -12.12 -18.63 2.17
C LEU A 71 -12.86 -19.20 0.96
N LYS A 72 -12.71 -18.52 -0.19
CA LYS A 72 -13.33 -18.90 -1.46
C LYS A 72 -12.42 -19.86 -2.24
N THR A 73 -12.92 -20.46 -3.30
CA THR A 73 -12.13 -21.38 -4.14
C THR A 73 -11.77 -20.72 -5.46
N LEU A 74 -10.47 -20.58 -5.74
CA LEU A 74 -9.95 -20.11 -7.04
C LEU A 74 -10.32 -21.12 -8.14
N ARG A 75 -10.93 -20.62 -9.21
CA ARG A 75 -11.38 -21.38 -10.38
C ARG A 75 -10.46 -21.20 -11.57
N GLN A 76 -10.13 -19.94 -11.86
CA GLN A 76 -9.37 -19.55 -13.04
C GLN A 76 -8.43 -18.38 -12.71
N ALA A 77 -7.30 -18.35 -13.39
CA ALA A 77 -6.35 -17.25 -13.32
C ALA A 77 -5.75 -17.03 -14.71
N GLU A 78 -5.75 -15.79 -15.15
CA GLU A 78 -5.20 -15.35 -16.44
C GLU A 78 -4.46 -14.02 -16.24
N ILE A 79 -3.54 -13.68 -17.15
CA ILE A 79 -2.91 -12.35 -17.16
C ILE A 79 -3.93 -11.35 -17.71
N HIS A 80 -4.00 -10.18 -17.05
CA HIS A 80 -4.84 -9.07 -17.45
C HIS A 80 -4.01 -7.94 -18.05
N GLY A 81 -4.27 -7.59 -19.32
CA GLY A 81 -3.59 -6.48 -19.97
C GLY A 81 -2.14 -6.78 -20.38
N GLN A 82 -1.31 -5.73 -20.43
CA GLN A 82 0.09 -5.86 -20.83
C GLN A 82 0.96 -6.39 -19.68
N TYR A 83 1.91 -7.23 -20.04
CA TYR A 83 2.93 -7.70 -19.10
C TYR A 83 3.84 -6.53 -18.73
N LEU A 84 3.90 -6.22 -17.44
CA LEU A 84 4.83 -5.22 -16.93
C LEU A 84 6.28 -5.74 -16.98
N ALA A 85 7.22 -4.85 -17.22
CA ALA A 85 8.64 -5.17 -17.06
C ALA A 85 8.89 -5.66 -15.62
N ARG A 86 9.89 -6.55 -15.45
CA ARG A 86 10.17 -7.14 -14.15
C ARG A 86 10.66 -6.08 -13.15
N ILE A 87 9.89 -5.86 -12.10
CA ILE A 87 10.28 -5.00 -10.98
C ILE A 87 11.46 -5.64 -10.23
N GLN A 88 12.53 -4.89 -9.96
CA GLN A 88 13.77 -5.41 -9.36
C GLN A 88 14.32 -4.48 -8.28
N GLY A 89 15.28 -4.96 -7.50
CA GLY A 89 16.04 -4.16 -6.54
C GLY A 89 15.18 -3.44 -5.51
N LYS A 90 15.44 -2.15 -5.30
CA LYS A 90 14.71 -1.31 -4.33
C LYS A 90 13.24 -1.11 -4.72
N HIS A 91 12.91 -1.09 -6.01
CA HIS A 91 11.53 -1.03 -6.49
C HIS A 91 10.73 -2.28 -6.10
N LEU A 92 11.33 -3.47 -6.18
CA LEU A 92 10.69 -4.71 -5.75
C LEU A 92 10.37 -4.71 -4.25
N LEU A 93 11.29 -4.22 -3.44
CA LEU A 93 11.05 -4.07 -2.00
C LEU A 93 9.93 -3.07 -1.71
N SER A 94 9.89 -1.97 -2.47
CA SER A 94 8.83 -0.97 -2.36
C SER A 94 7.47 -1.53 -2.75
N ALA A 95 7.40 -2.37 -3.78
CA ALA A 95 6.18 -3.08 -4.15
C ALA A 95 5.71 -4.05 -3.05
N TYR A 96 6.62 -4.79 -2.40
CA TYR A 96 6.26 -5.61 -1.22
C TYR A 96 5.81 -4.77 -0.03
N TYR A 97 6.36 -3.59 0.17
CA TYR A 97 5.89 -2.65 1.19
C TYR A 97 4.44 -2.23 0.94
N LEU A 98 4.08 -1.90 -0.31
CA LEU A 98 2.69 -1.60 -0.66
C LEU A 98 1.76 -2.79 -0.38
N ASN A 99 2.18 -4.02 -0.73
CA ASN A 99 1.41 -5.22 -0.39
C ASN A 99 1.18 -5.35 1.11
N GLU A 100 2.20 -5.09 1.92
CA GLU A 100 2.11 -5.18 3.37
C GLU A 100 1.16 -4.13 3.94
N LEU A 101 1.17 -2.89 3.43
CA LEU A 101 0.21 -1.86 3.82
C LEU A 101 -1.22 -2.28 3.49
N ILE A 102 -1.49 -2.72 2.25
CA ILE A 102 -2.80 -3.21 1.83
C ILE A 102 -3.29 -4.32 2.76
N LEU A 103 -2.43 -5.31 3.05
CA LEU A 103 -2.78 -6.44 3.92
C LEU A 103 -2.98 -6.04 5.39
N SER A 104 -2.36 -4.97 5.85
CA SER A 104 -2.44 -4.52 7.24
C SER A 104 -3.65 -3.64 7.51
N PHE A 105 -4.04 -2.81 6.54
CA PHE A 105 -5.03 -1.76 6.76
C PHE A 105 -6.39 -2.04 6.12
N LEU A 106 -6.45 -2.65 4.93
CA LEU A 106 -7.73 -2.80 4.26
C LEU A 106 -8.56 -3.92 4.89
N ARG A 107 -9.86 -3.73 4.93
CA ARG A 107 -10.82 -4.75 5.37
C ARG A 107 -11.02 -5.82 4.30
N MET A 108 -11.41 -7.01 4.74
CA MET A 108 -11.78 -8.10 3.82
C MET A 108 -13.10 -7.77 3.13
N GLU A 109 -13.17 -8.10 1.85
CA GLU A 109 -14.39 -7.97 1.03
C GLU A 109 -14.98 -6.55 0.99
N ASP A 110 -14.13 -5.54 1.16
CA ASP A 110 -14.46 -4.12 1.09
C ASP A 110 -13.71 -3.50 -0.10
N PRO A 111 -14.40 -3.02 -1.15
CA PRO A 111 -13.77 -2.51 -2.37
C PRO A 111 -13.15 -1.13 -2.16
N TYR A 112 -11.93 -0.94 -2.66
CA TYR A 112 -11.17 0.31 -2.68
C TYR A 112 -10.69 0.59 -4.10
N GLN A 113 -11.63 0.97 -5.00
CA GLN A 113 -11.34 1.05 -6.44
C GLN A 113 -10.28 2.09 -6.79
N HIS A 114 -10.30 3.27 -6.14
CA HIS A 114 -9.27 4.30 -6.37
C HIS A 114 -7.90 3.82 -5.90
N LEU A 115 -7.84 3.16 -4.75
CA LEU A 115 -6.59 2.60 -4.25
C LEU A 115 -6.07 1.45 -5.13
N PHE A 116 -6.98 0.64 -5.71
CA PHE A 116 -6.62 -0.39 -6.68
C PHE A 116 -5.96 0.22 -7.94
N ALA A 117 -6.56 1.28 -8.49
CA ALA A 117 -6.00 2.00 -9.63
C ALA A 117 -4.63 2.62 -9.31
N LEU A 118 -4.48 3.23 -8.13
CA LEU A 118 -3.22 3.80 -7.69
C LEU A 118 -2.15 2.73 -7.47
N TYR A 119 -2.53 1.56 -6.92
CA TYR A 119 -1.61 0.44 -6.77
C TYR A 119 -1.10 -0.06 -8.14
N ALA A 120 -1.99 -0.20 -9.13
CA ALA A 120 -1.61 -0.56 -10.50
C ALA A 120 -0.64 0.47 -11.10
N SER A 121 -0.93 1.77 -10.93
CA SER A 121 -0.06 2.87 -11.37
C SER A 121 1.30 2.85 -10.68
N ALA A 122 1.34 2.58 -9.36
CA ALA A 122 2.59 2.46 -8.61
C ALA A 122 3.46 1.31 -9.13
N LEU A 123 2.87 0.13 -9.39
CA LEU A 123 3.59 -1.01 -9.99
C LEU A 123 4.13 -0.68 -11.38
N HIS A 124 3.35 0.01 -12.20
CA HIS A 124 3.80 0.48 -13.51
C HIS A 124 4.99 1.43 -13.36
N GLY A 125 4.90 2.44 -12.51
CA GLY A 125 6.01 3.36 -12.22
C GLY A 125 7.28 2.63 -11.73
N PHE A 126 7.13 1.60 -10.91
CA PHE A 126 8.26 0.78 -10.46
C PHE A 126 8.86 -0.08 -11.58
N SER A 127 8.06 -0.56 -12.52
CA SER A 127 8.54 -1.31 -13.67
C SER A 127 9.33 -0.44 -14.65
N GLU A 128 8.98 0.84 -14.75
CA GLU A 128 9.68 1.86 -15.54
C GLU A 128 10.88 2.49 -14.80
N SER A 129 11.19 2.02 -13.59
CA SER A 129 12.27 2.55 -12.75
C SER A 129 12.10 4.03 -12.36
N ASN A 130 10.88 4.52 -12.28
CA ASN A 130 10.57 5.87 -11.82
C ASN A 130 10.99 6.10 -10.36
N PRO A 131 11.18 7.35 -9.93
CA PRO A 131 11.56 7.67 -8.55
C PRO A 131 10.60 7.05 -7.53
N ILE A 132 11.15 6.28 -6.58
CA ILE A 132 10.38 5.48 -5.61
C ILE A 132 9.62 6.37 -4.61
N GLU A 133 10.31 7.38 -4.05
CA GLU A 133 9.80 8.13 -2.91
C GLU A 133 8.48 8.88 -3.23
N PRO A 134 8.34 9.62 -4.35
CA PRO A 134 7.07 10.25 -4.71
C PRO A 134 5.91 9.25 -4.85
N ILE A 135 6.16 8.10 -5.50
CA ILE A 135 5.16 7.05 -5.70
C ILE A 135 4.66 6.54 -4.32
N LEU A 136 5.59 6.27 -3.40
CA LEU A 136 5.25 5.80 -2.06
C LEU A 136 4.45 6.87 -1.29
N ARG A 137 4.86 8.14 -1.34
CA ARG A 137 4.14 9.22 -0.63
C ARG A 137 2.72 9.38 -1.11
N GLN A 138 2.50 9.40 -2.43
CA GLN A 138 1.15 9.48 -3.01
C GLN A 138 0.29 8.29 -2.59
N PHE A 139 0.85 7.08 -2.64
CA PHE A 139 0.12 5.87 -2.23
C PHE A 139 -0.27 5.90 -0.75
N GLU A 140 0.67 6.25 0.14
CA GLU A 140 0.43 6.31 1.59
C GLU A 140 -0.63 7.35 1.96
N ILE A 141 -0.60 8.54 1.34
CA ILE A 141 -1.59 9.61 1.56
C ILE A 141 -2.97 9.13 1.16
N LEU A 142 -3.13 8.61 -0.07
CA LEU A 142 -4.42 8.16 -0.55
C LEU A 142 -4.93 6.96 0.26
N MET A 143 -4.06 6.00 0.58
CA MET A 143 -4.44 4.85 1.38
C MET A 143 -5.01 5.28 2.74
N LEU A 144 -4.32 6.18 3.45
CA LEU A 144 -4.81 6.70 4.73
C LEU A 144 -6.16 7.41 4.57
N ALA A 145 -6.36 8.15 3.49
CA ALA A 145 -7.62 8.82 3.21
C ALA A 145 -8.77 7.83 2.96
N GLU A 146 -8.54 6.81 2.12
CA GLU A 146 -9.52 5.79 1.77
C GLU A 146 -10.00 4.94 2.98
N ILE A 147 -9.13 4.76 3.98
CA ILE A 147 -9.47 4.01 5.20
C ILE A 147 -9.97 4.89 6.35
N GLY A 148 -10.18 6.20 6.09
CA GLY A 148 -10.73 7.15 7.07
C GLY A 148 -9.71 7.79 8.01
N TYR A 149 -8.42 7.67 7.72
CA TYR A 149 -7.32 8.27 8.49
C TYR A 149 -6.61 9.39 7.71
N ALA A 150 -7.37 10.15 6.92
CA ALA A 150 -6.83 11.27 6.16
C ALA A 150 -6.09 12.26 7.05
N ILE A 151 -4.88 12.64 6.65
CA ILE A 151 -4.15 13.73 7.29
C ILE A 151 -4.64 15.04 6.67
N ASN A 152 -5.08 15.96 7.51
CA ASN A 152 -5.45 17.30 7.06
C ASN A 152 -4.19 18.14 6.87
N PHE A 153 -3.86 18.45 5.62
CA PHE A 153 -2.73 19.30 5.24
C PHE A 153 -3.16 20.75 4.96
N GLU A 154 -4.44 21.09 5.08
CA GLU A 154 -4.97 22.40 4.72
C GLU A 154 -5.06 23.35 5.89
N THR A 155 -5.44 22.84 7.08
CA THR A 155 -5.72 23.67 8.25
C THR A 155 -4.96 23.24 9.49
N GLU A 156 -4.66 24.19 10.34
CA GLU A 156 -4.10 23.98 11.68
C GLU A 156 -5.16 23.38 12.62
N ALA A 157 -4.78 22.38 13.39
CA ALA A 157 -5.70 21.52 14.13
C ALA A 157 -6.50 22.25 15.22
N LEU A 158 -5.91 23.21 15.93
CA LEU A 158 -6.55 23.90 17.06
C LEU A 158 -7.38 25.10 16.59
N SER A 159 -6.81 25.93 15.72
CA SER A 159 -7.45 27.17 15.28
C SER A 159 -8.33 27.00 14.04
N GLN A 160 -8.22 25.88 13.33
CA GLN A 160 -8.88 25.61 12.05
C GLN A 160 -8.56 26.64 10.95
N LYS A 161 -7.51 27.44 11.15
CA LYS A 161 -7.03 28.40 10.15
C LYS A 161 -6.21 27.68 9.08
N PRO A 162 -6.19 28.20 7.84
CA PRO A 162 -5.29 27.67 6.81
C PRO A 162 -3.84 27.62 7.27
N ILE A 163 -3.10 26.62 6.80
CA ILE A 163 -1.66 26.53 6.99
C ILE A 163 -0.97 27.70 6.30
N GLU A 164 -0.24 28.50 7.06
CA GLU A 164 0.53 29.65 6.57
C GLU A 164 1.97 29.23 6.22
N ALA A 165 2.43 29.59 5.03
CA ALA A 165 3.71 29.14 4.48
C ALA A 165 4.91 29.45 5.39
N ASP A 166 4.92 30.62 6.01
CA ASP A 166 6.04 31.15 6.80
C ASP A 166 6.04 30.72 8.26
N LEU A 167 5.01 29.98 8.70
CA LEU A 167 4.91 29.50 10.07
C LEU A 167 5.48 28.08 10.22
N ASP A 168 5.95 27.82 11.45
CA ASP A 168 6.40 26.50 11.87
C ASP A 168 5.28 25.71 12.56
N TYR A 169 5.15 24.42 12.22
CA TYR A 169 4.14 23.51 12.76
C TYR A 169 4.78 22.25 13.32
N VAL A 170 4.06 21.62 14.23
CA VAL A 170 4.38 20.30 14.78
C VAL A 170 3.29 19.34 14.33
N PHE A 171 3.66 18.17 13.79
CA PHE A 171 2.72 17.13 13.47
C PHE A 171 2.45 16.23 14.68
N ILE A 172 1.19 16.05 15.02
CA ILE A 172 0.70 15.14 16.06
C ILE A 172 -0.23 14.12 15.38
N ALA A 173 0.09 12.84 15.49
CA ALA A 173 -0.76 11.77 14.95
C ALA A 173 -2.19 11.91 15.49
N GLU A 174 -3.21 11.69 14.68
CA GLU A 174 -4.65 11.93 14.92
C GLU A 174 -5.11 13.39 15.00
N GLN A 175 -4.29 14.29 15.51
CA GLN A 175 -4.69 15.71 15.61
C GLN A 175 -4.39 16.49 14.33
N GLY A 176 -3.25 16.17 13.67
CA GLY A 176 -2.76 16.91 12.53
C GLY A 176 -1.67 17.93 12.90
N PHE A 177 -1.64 19.07 12.22
CA PHE A 177 -0.63 20.11 12.39
C PHE A 177 -1.06 21.15 13.42
N VAL A 178 -0.20 21.40 14.41
CA VAL A 178 -0.39 22.40 15.46
C VAL A 178 0.71 23.45 15.32
N ALA A 179 0.38 24.74 15.39
CA ALA A 179 1.37 25.80 15.34
C ALA A 179 2.41 25.62 16.46
N LYS A 180 3.71 25.69 16.14
CA LYS A 180 4.81 25.44 17.08
C LYS A 180 4.72 26.29 18.35
N ARG A 181 4.23 27.53 18.25
CA ARG A 181 4.01 28.42 19.41
C ARG A 181 3.08 27.83 20.47
N ASN A 182 2.21 26.88 20.06
CA ASN A 182 1.24 26.20 20.93
C ASN A 182 1.75 24.85 21.43
N HIS A 183 2.94 24.40 20.98
CA HIS A 183 3.49 23.09 21.33
C HIS A 183 5.04 23.08 21.34
N ASN A 184 5.62 23.28 22.53
CA ASN A 184 7.06 23.51 22.68
C ASN A 184 7.93 22.23 22.76
N SER A 185 7.36 21.03 22.86
CA SER A 185 8.09 19.81 23.23
C SER A 185 8.35 18.81 22.10
N SER A 186 8.04 19.13 20.85
CA SER A 186 8.28 18.19 19.75
C SER A 186 9.64 18.37 19.08
N PRO A 187 10.38 17.27 18.85
CA PRO A 187 11.68 17.32 18.14
C PRO A 187 11.54 17.50 16.63
N PHE A 188 10.32 17.43 16.08
CA PHE A 188 10.09 17.51 14.65
C PHE A 188 9.15 18.65 14.27
N VAL A 189 9.77 19.66 13.66
CA VAL A 189 9.09 20.86 13.19
C VAL A 189 9.05 20.84 11.68
N VAL A 190 7.93 21.26 11.10
CA VAL A 190 7.70 21.32 9.65
C VAL A 190 7.27 22.73 9.30
N LYS A 191 7.85 23.31 8.27
CA LYS A 191 7.45 24.62 7.75
C LYS A 191 6.12 24.51 7.01
N GLY A 192 5.30 25.55 7.10
CA GLY A 192 4.02 25.57 6.40
C GLY A 192 4.12 25.42 4.90
N GLN A 193 5.13 26.02 4.27
CA GLN A 193 5.38 25.83 2.82
C GLN A 193 5.60 24.36 2.45
N VAL A 194 6.25 23.56 3.31
CA VAL A 194 6.46 22.12 3.08
C VAL A 194 5.13 21.36 3.21
N ILE A 195 4.29 21.72 4.20
CA ILE A 195 2.96 21.12 4.36
C ILE A 195 2.09 21.41 3.13
N GLN A 196 2.12 22.65 2.64
CA GLN A 196 1.39 23.04 1.41
C GLN A 196 1.90 22.29 0.17
N ALA A 197 3.21 22.10 0.03
CA ALA A 197 3.80 21.30 -1.05
C ALA A 197 3.33 19.84 -1.00
N ILE A 198 3.28 19.22 0.18
CA ILE A 198 2.75 17.86 0.38
C ILE A 198 1.27 17.81 -0.02
N ASN A 199 0.46 18.78 0.40
CA ASN A 199 -0.97 18.86 0.04
C ASN A 199 -1.20 18.94 -1.48
N GLN A 200 -0.33 19.65 -2.19
CA GLN A 200 -0.36 19.77 -3.64
C GLN A 200 0.22 18.56 -4.38
N GLY A 201 0.74 17.56 -3.66
CA GLY A 201 1.43 16.41 -4.27
C GLY A 201 2.77 16.78 -4.92
N ASN A 202 3.33 17.93 -4.57
CA ASN A 202 4.62 18.39 -5.09
C ASN A 202 5.77 17.81 -4.26
N PHE A 203 6.38 16.75 -4.75
CA PHE A 203 7.52 16.05 -4.15
C PHE A 203 8.83 16.29 -4.92
N ALA A 204 8.99 17.46 -5.53
CA ALA A 204 10.17 17.77 -6.34
C ALA A 204 11.43 18.02 -5.49
N ASP A 205 11.29 18.54 -4.28
CA ASP A 205 12.42 18.84 -3.41
C ASP A 205 12.63 17.78 -2.31
N GLN A 206 13.87 17.65 -1.86
CA GLN A 206 14.29 16.65 -0.89
C GLN A 206 13.74 16.92 0.52
N GLU A 207 13.55 18.18 0.92
CA GLU A 207 13.00 18.53 2.23
C GLU A 207 11.56 18.06 2.34
N THR A 208 10.75 18.32 1.32
CA THR A 208 9.35 17.86 1.23
C THR A 208 9.25 16.34 1.29
N LEU A 209 10.09 15.61 0.55
CA LEU A 209 10.12 14.14 0.59
C LEU A 209 10.47 13.60 1.99
N VAL A 210 11.50 14.17 2.65
CA VAL A 210 11.92 13.74 3.99
C VAL A 210 10.83 14.03 5.03
N CYS A 211 10.21 15.21 4.98
CA CYS A 211 9.14 15.59 5.88
C CYS A 211 7.89 14.71 5.68
N ALA A 212 7.46 14.55 4.44
CA ALA A 212 6.33 13.66 4.10
C ALA A 212 6.56 12.24 4.60
N LYS A 213 7.77 11.68 4.37
CA LYS A 213 8.15 10.35 4.87
C LYS A 213 8.04 10.23 6.38
N LYS A 214 8.45 11.23 7.14
CA LYS A 214 8.35 11.23 8.61
C LYS A 214 6.90 11.29 9.08
N ILE A 215 6.12 12.22 8.53
CA ILE A 215 4.71 12.42 8.86
C ILE A 215 3.92 11.13 8.59
N LEU A 216 4.02 10.60 7.38
CA LEU A 216 3.30 9.40 6.96
C LEU A 216 3.73 8.15 7.74
N ARG A 217 5.03 8.01 8.04
CA ARG A 217 5.54 6.93 8.89
C ARG A 217 4.93 6.98 10.30
N TRP A 218 4.82 8.16 10.89
CA TRP A 218 4.24 8.31 12.22
C TRP A 218 2.74 8.00 12.20
N SER A 219 2.00 8.52 11.22
CA SER A 219 0.59 8.23 11.06
C SER A 219 0.35 6.72 10.84
N ILE A 220 1.06 6.10 9.91
CA ILE A 220 0.96 4.66 9.64
C ILE A 220 1.31 3.85 10.90
N GLN A 221 2.38 4.18 11.60
CA GLN A 221 2.79 3.44 12.79
C GLN A 221 1.79 3.58 13.93
N TYR A 222 1.18 4.74 14.09
CA TYR A 222 0.15 4.98 15.07
C TYR A 222 -1.07 4.07 14.83
N HIS A 223 -1.57 4.01 13.59
CA HIS A 223 -2.72 3.21 13.22
C HIS A 223 -2.45 1.70 13.07
N LEU A 224 -1.19 1.28 13.07
CA LEU A 224 -0.82 -0.15 13.10
C LEU A 224 -0.95 -0.77 14.51
N ASP A 225 -1.27 0.03 15.53
CA ASP A 225 -1.46 -0.45 16.91
C ASP A 225 -0.29 -1.30 17.41
N GLY A 226 0.93 -0.79 17.23
CA GLY A 226 2.16 -1.44 17.67
C GLY A 226 2.68 -2.58 16.79
N LYS A 227 1.98 -2.94 15.72
CA LYS A 227 2.49 -3.92 14.74
C LYS A 227 3.62 -3.33 13.92
N GLU A 228 4.76 -4.01 13.88
CA GLU A 228 5.88 -3.61 13.01
C GLU A 228 5.70 -4.17 11.60
N LEU A 229 5.93 -3.31 10.61
CA LEU A 229 6.02 -3.73 9.21
C LEU A 229 7.30 -4.54 8.98
N LYS A 230 7.16 -5.74 8.41
CA LYS A 230 8.28 -6.65 8.10
C LYS A 230 9.21 -6.05 7.03
N SER A 231 8.62 -5.38 6.03
CA SER A 231 9.36 -4.66 4.99
C SER A 231 10.35 -3.66 5.56
N LYS A 232 10.01 -2.95 6.66
CA LYS A 232 10.92 -2.04 7.36
C LYS A 232 12.19 -2.72 7.86
N LYS A 233 12.10 -3.97 8.34
CA LYS A 233 13.26 -4.75 8.79
C LYS A 233 14.17 -5.12 7.63
N VAL A 234 13.58 -5.50 6.49
CA VAL A 234 14.31 -5.85 5.27
C VAL A 234 15.04 -4.63 4.70
N PHE A 235 14.36 -3.48 4.59
CA PHE A 235 15.00 -2.23 4.15
C PHE A 235 16.22 -1.87 5.01
N LYS A 236 16.07 -1.89 6.33
CA LYS A 236 17.18 -1.60 7.26
C LYS A 236 18.35 -2.57 7.11
N ALA A 237 18.08 -3.85 6.86
CA ALA A 237 19.14 -4.86 6.68
C ALA A 237 19.94 -4.59 5.39
N ILE A 238 19.28 -4.20 4.31
CA ILE A 238 19.93 -3.90 3.02
C ILE A 238 20.72 -2.59 3.11
N GLU A 239 20.17 -1.53 3.70
CA GLU A 239 20.90 -0.26 3.89
C GLU A 239 22.21 -0.45 4.67
N ARG A 240 22.22 -1.35 5.67
CA ARG A 240 23.44 -1.69 6.43
C ARG A 240 24.48 -2.42 5.58
N GLN A 241 24.06 -3.25 4.63
CA GLN A 241 24.98 -3.96 3.73
C GLN A 241 25.56 -3.04 2.66
N ASP A 242 24.77 -2.11 2.14
CA ASP A 242 25.21 -1.12 1.15
C ASP A 242 26.17 -0.06 1.76
N GLY A 243 25.97 0.30 3.03
CA GLY A 243 26.81 1.26 3.75
C GLY A 243 28.14 0.70 4.32
N SER A 244 28.37 -0.62 4.16
CA SER A 244 29.59 -1.30 4.61
C SER A 244 30.56 -1.59 3.46
N LYS A 245 30.32 -1.04 2.26
CA LYS A 245 31.21 -1.03 1.12
C LYS A 245 31.70 0.38 0.83
#